data_eff8d11ec97c39f3c10b1eb226a39168
#
_entry.id   eff8d11ec97c39f3c10b1eb226a39168
#
_cell.length_a   1.000
_cell.length_b   1.000
_cell.length_c   1.000
_cell.angle_alpha   90.00
_cell.angle_beta   90.00
_cell.angle_gamma   90.00
#
_symmetry.space_group_name_H-M   'P 1'
#
loop_
_entity.id
_entity.type
_entity.pdbx_description
1 polymer ?
#
loop_
_entity_poly.entity_id
_entity_poly.type
_entity_poly.pdbx_seq_one_letter_code
_entity_poly.pdbx_strand_id
1 'polypeptide(L)'
;PAAIGAQIGAPDKKVVLIVGDGGFQMTVQELMMIKQYNLPVKVVILNNSYLGMVRQWQELFKDRRYSFVNLEVNPDFIKIADAYGIKNTKLTNKEDLRTKLKDLILSDEGVLIECVVEKEENVFPMIPAGKTVSQMIGKKGELENE
;
A
#
# COMPACT_ATOMS: atom_id res chain seq x y z
N PRO A 1 6.72 7.10 8.56
CA PRO A 1 7.93 7.43 9.36
C PRO A 1 9.18 6.71 8.88
N ALA A 2 9.14 5.36 8.69
CA ALA A 2 10.31 4.58 8.29
C ALA A 2 10.90 5.03 6.93
N ALA A 3 10.06 5.32 5.94
CA ALA A 3 10.52 5.81 4.64
C ALA A 3 11.21 7.19 4.74
N ILE A 4 10.70 8.07 5.59
CA ILE A 4 11.31 9.37 5.88
C ILE A 4 12.68 9.17 6.52
N GLY A 5 12.77 8.34 7.55
CA GLY A 5 14.05 8.01 8.18
C GLY A 5 15.04 7.38 7.21
N ALA A 6 14.59 6.47 6.34
CA ALA A 6 15.42 5.86 5.30
C ALA A 6 15.96 6.91 4.31
N GLN A 7 15.12 7.87 3.90
CA GLN A 7 15.55 8.93 2.98
C GLN A 7 16.57 9.88 3.62
N ILE A 8 16.39 10.21 4.89
CA ILE A 8 17.36 11.04 5.63
C ILE A 8 18.70 10.29 5.82
N GLY A 9 18.61 9.00 6.16
CA GLY A 9 19.82 8.16 6.36
C GLY A 9 20.55 7.78 5.07
N ALA A 10 19.88 7.86 3.93
CA ALA A 10 20.46 7.54 2.61
C ALA A 10 20.02 8.58 1.56
N PRO A 11 20.49 9.83 1.63
CA PRO A 11 20.02 10.93 0.80
C PRO A 11 20.25 10.70 -0.70
N ASP A 12 21.27 9.95 -1.08
CA ASP A 12 21.59 9.64 -2.47
C ASP A 12 20.76 8.48 -3.05
N LYS A 13 19.88 7.86 -2.26
CA LYS A 13 19.03 6.77 -2.70
C LYS A 13 17.61 7.27 -2.95
N LYS A 14 16.94 6.64 -3.91
CA LYS A 14 15.50 6.86 -4.10
C LYS A 14 14.74 5.91 -3.17
N VAL A 15 13.94 6.47 -2.29
CA VAL A 15 13.11 5.71 -1.35
C VAL A 15 11.69 5.64 -1.89
N VAL A 16 11.18 4.43 -2.07
CA VAL A 16 9.80 4.14 -2.45
C VAL A 16 9.11 3.44 -1.29
N LEU A 17 8.10 4.08 -0.73
CA LEU A 17 7.19 3.49 0.25
C LEU A 17 6.03 2.84 -0.48
N ILE A 18 5.82 1.54 -0.30
CA ILE A 18 4.62 0.84 -0.73
C ILE A 18 3.76 0.57 0.51
N VAL A 19 2.51 1.03 0.51
CA VAL A 19 1.64 0.98 1.68
C VAL A 19 0.18 0.78 1.25
N GLY A 20 -0.61 0.05 2.03
CA GLY A 20 -2.06 -0.04 1.85
C GLY A 20 -2.77 1.22 2.32
N ASP A 21 -3.99 1.45 1.83
CA ASP A 21 -4.83 2.60 2.17
C ASP A 21 -5.11 2.72 3.68
N GLY A 22 -5.40 1.62 4.36
CA GLY A 22 -5.57 1.63 5.81
C GLY A 22 -4.27 1.90 6.58
N GLY A 23 -3.15 1.32 6.14
CA GLY A 23 -1.84 1.56 6.76
C GLY A 23 -1.35 3.00 6.59
N PHE A 24 -1.60 3.61 5.44
CA PHE A 24 -1.26 5.01 5.17
C PHE A 24 -1.99 5.96 6.12
N GLN A 25 -3.27 5.73 6.38
CA GLN A 25 -4.08 6.58 7.26
C GLN A 25 -3.54 6.65 8.70
N MET A 26 -2.84 5.61 9.16
CA MET A 26 -2.34 5.56 10.55
C MET A 26 -1.25 6.59 10.83
N THR A 27 -0.54 7.08 9.80
CA THR A 27 0.58 8.00 9.93
C THR A 27 0.55 9.09 8.84
N VAL A 28 -0.62 9.46 8.37
CA VAL A 28 -0.81 10.44 7.29
C VAL A 28 -0.18 11.81 7.58
N GLN A 29 -0.13 12.22 8.86
CA GLN A 29 0.47 13.48 9.32
C GLN A 29 1.96 13.57 8.98
N GLU A 30 2.64 12.46 8.77
CA GLU A 30 4.06 12.42 8.41
C GLU A 30 4.35 13.00 7.01
N LEU A 31 3.31 13.19 6.19
CA LEU A 31 3.46 13.89 4.90
C LEU A 31 4.05 15.30 5.07
N MET A 32 3.81 15.93 6.22
CA MET A 32 4.39 17.24 6.50
C MET A 32 5.92 17.21 6.53
N MET A 33 6.52 16.12 7.00
CA MET A 33 7.99 15.97 7.03
C MET A 33 8.55 15.87 5.60
N ILE A 34 7.86 15.18 4.69
CA ILE A 34 8.25 15.11 3.27
C ILE A 34 8.27 16.52 2.68
N LYS A 35 7.24 17.31 2.95
CA LYS A 35 7.16 18.70 2.45
C LYS A 35 8.18 19.61 3.09
N GLN A 36 8.27 19.60 4.41
CA GLN A 36 9.11 20.52 5.18
C GLN A 36 10.60 20.37 4.84
N TYR A 37 11.07 19.13 4.64
CA TYR A 37 12.47 18.83 4.35
C TYR A 37 12.74 18.57 2.86
N ASN A 38 11.76 18.80 1.98
CA ASN A 38 11.85 18.55 0.54
C ASN A 38 12.39 17.15 0.21
N LEU A 39 11.92 16.14 0.94
CA LEU A 39 12.39 14.77 0.78
C LEU A 39 11.81 14.14 -0.50
N PRO A 40 12.64 13.52 -1.37
CA PRO A 40 12.18 12.91 -2.62
C PRO A 40 11.52 11.52 -2.42
N VAL A 41 10.84 11.31 -1.30
CA VAL A 41 10.15 10.04 -0.99
C VAL A 41 8.97 9.84 -1.91
N LYS A 42 8.86 8.63 -2.49
CA LYS A 42 7.72 8.21 -3.31
C LYS A 42 6.77 7.38 -2.46
N VAL A 43 5.58 7.90 -2.21
CA VAL A 43 4.53 7.21 -1.46
C VAL A 43 3.59 6.57 -2.47
N VAL A 44 3.58 5.24 -2.56
CA VAL A 44 2.69 4.46 -3.43
C VAL A 44 1.64 3.78 -2.56
N ILE A 45 0.41 4.25 -2.63
CA ILE A 45 -0.74 3.69 -1.91
C ILE A 45 -1.39 2.64 -2.80
N LEU A 46 -1.43 1.40 -2.35
CA LEU A 46 -2.23 0.33 -2.95
C LEU A 46 -3.61 0.34 -2.29
N ASN A 47 -4.56 1.03 -2.94
CA ASN A 47 -5.91 1.21 -2.43
C ASN A 47 -6.82 0.10 -2.92
N ASN A 48 -7.09 -0.88 -2.06
CA ASN A 48 -8.08 -1.93 -2.27
C ASN A 48 -9.37 -1.71 -1.47
N SER A 49 -9.47 -0.61 -0.72
CA SER A 49 -10.60 -0.28 0.15
C SER A 49 -10.88 -1.31 1.26
N TYR A 50 -9.85 -2.05 1.69
CA TYR A 50 -9.94 -3.03 2.76
C TYR A 50 -8.69 -3.06 3.64
N LEU A 51 -8.87 -3.47 4.91
CA LEU A 51 -7.78 -4.01 5.70
C LEU A 51 -7.49 -5.43 5.18
N GLY A 52 -6.73 -5.53 4.09
CA GLY A 52 -6.65 -6.71 3.23
C GLY A 52 -6.23 -7.98 3.96
N MET A 53 -5.19 -7.92 4.80
CA MET A 53 -4.72 -9.09 5.55
C MET A 53 -5.77 -9.55 6.57
N VAL A 54 -6.45 -8.64 7.27
CA VAL A 54 -7.51 -8.98 8.23
C VAL A 54 -8.70 -9.61 7.50
N ARG A 55 -9.09 -9.04 6.34
CA ARG A 55 -10.12 -9.60 5.48
C ARG A 55 -9.78 -11.02 5.03
N GLN A 56 -8.55 -11.27 4.58
CA GLN A 56 -8.08 -12.59 4.16
C GLN A 56 -8.19 -13.63 5.29
N TRP A 57 -7.83 -13.27 6.52
CA TRP A 57 -7.99 -14.15 7.68
C TRP A 57 -9.46 -14.45 7.97
N GLN A 58 -10.33 -13.46 7.86
CA GLN A 58 -11.77 -13.67 8.03
C GLN A 58 -12.35 -14.55 6.92
N GLU A 59 -11.86 -14.40 5.70
CA GLU A 59 -12.25 -15.23 4.56
C GLU A 59 -11.86 -16.71 4.78
N LEU A 60 -10.59 -16.95 5.09
CA LEU A 60 -10.06 -18.30 5.16
C LEU A 60 -10.42 -19.06 6.45
N PHE A 61 -10.58 -18.36 7.57
CA PHE A 61 -10.68 -19.01 8.88
C PHE A 61 -11.91 -18.60 9.69
N LYS A 62 -12.79 -17.75 9.16
CA LYS A 62 -13.99 -17.28 9.86
C LYS A 62 -15.25 -17.34 9.01
N ASP A 63 -15.32 -18.29 8.08
CA ASP A 63 -16.51 -18.51 7.22
C ASP A 63 -16.98 -17.24 6.50
N ARG A 64 -16.03 -16.40 6.05
CA ARG A 64 -16.30 -15.10 5.40
C ARG A 64 -17.15 -14.15 6.25
N ARG A 65 -17.10 -14.27 7.55
CA ARG A 65 -17.78 -13.34 8.47
C ARG A 65 -16.95 -12.06 8.61
N TYR A 66 -17.07 -11.18 7.62
CA TYR A 66 -16.32 -9.92 7.57
C TYR A 66 -16.84 -8.92 8.61
N SER A 67 -15.92 -8.34 9.38
CA SER A 67 -16.22 -7.36 10.40
C SER A 67 -15.12 -6.29 10.48
N PHE A 68 -15.50 -5.02 10.39
CA PHE A 68 -14.63 -3.85 10.52
C PHE A 68 -13.39 -3.85 9.58
N VAL A 69 -13.50 -4.43 8.40
CA VAL A 69 -12.40 -4.50 7.42
C VAL A 69 -12.65 -3.69 6.16
N ASN A 70 -13.89 -3.23 5.94
CA ASN A 70 -14.29 -2.42 4.80
C ASN A 70 -13.85 -0.96 5.01
N LEU A 71 -13.11 -0.41 4.06
CA LEU A 71 -12.64 0.97 4.01
C LEU A 71 -13.19 1.70 2.77
N GLU A 72 -14.37 1.32 2.25
CA GLU A 72 -14.95 1.99 1.07
C GLU A 72 -15.22 3.49 1.30
N VAL A 73 -15.37 3.90 2.55
CA VAL A 73 -15.42 5.32 2.95
C VAL A 73 -14.01 5.80 3.29
N ASN A 74 -13.09 5.66 2.35
CA ASN A 74 -11.74 6.21 2.47
C ASN A 74 -11.76 7.74 2.26
N PRO A 75 -10.83 8.47 2.89
CA PRO A 75 -10.59 9.85 2.52
C PRO A 75 -10.06 9.95 1.08
N ASP A 76 -10.25 11.12 0.48
CA ASP A 76 -9.64 11.44 -0.81
C ASP A 76 -8.13 11.69 -0.61
N PHE A 77 -7.30 10.70 -0.92
CA PHE A 77 -5.85 10.76 -0.73
C PHE A 77 -5.18 11.83 -1.62
N ILE A 78 -5.78 12.14 -2.76
CA ILE A 78 -5.29 13.19 -3.64
C ILE A 78 -5.48 14.56 -2.98
N LYS A 79 -6.66 14.84 -2.43
CA LYS A 79 -6.91 16.08 -1.69
C LYS A 79 -6.06 16.19 -0.42
N ILE A 80 -5.77 15.09 0.24
CA ILE A 80 -4.83 15.08 1.37
C ILE A 80 -3.44 15.50 0.90
N ALA A 81 -2.93 14.91 -0.18
CA ALA A 81 -1.62 15.29 -0.73
C ALA A 81 -1.58 16.76 -1.17
N ASP A 82 -2.64 17.25 -1.80
CA ASP A 82 -2.78 18.67 -2.16
C ASP A 82 -2.72 19.59 -0.94
N ALA A 83 -3.42 19.22 0.14
CA ALA A 83 -3.42 19.99 1.39
C ALA A 83 -2.02 20.10 2.01
N TYR A 84 -1.18 19.05 1.87
CA TYR A 84 0.23 19.07 2.28
C TYR A 84 1.17 19.70 1.21
N GLY A 85 0.64 20.09 0.04
CA GLY A 85 1.44 20.63 -1.07
C GLY A 85 2.41 19.61 -1.67
N ILE A 86 2.02 18.34 -1.70
CA ILE A 86 2.77 17.23 -2.27
C ILE A 86 2.20 16.89 -3.65
N LYS A 87 3.08 16.79 -4.64
CA LYS A 87 2.72 16.33 -5.98
C LYS A 87 2.06 14.95 -5.92
N ASN A 88 0.99 14.76 -6.68
CA ASN A 88 0.23 13.52 -6.57
C ASN A 88 -0.40 13.09 -7.89
N THR A 89 -0.83 11.84 -7.93
CA THR A 89 -1.64 11.29 -9.02
C THR A 89 -2.41 10.07 -8.57
N LYS A 90 -3.54 9.81 -9.23
CA LYS A 90 -4.35 8.61 -9.06
C LYS A 90 -4.28 7.76 -10.32
N LEU A 91 -3.97 6.48 -10.17
CA LEU A 91 -3.89 5.49 -11.25
C LEU A 91 -5.00 4.46 -11.06
N THR A 92 -5.86 4.34 -12.07
CA THR A 92 -7.04 3.45 -12.04
C THR A 92 -7.01 2.39 -13.13
N ASN A 93 -6.06 2.47 -14.07
CA ASN A 93 -5.91 1.51 -15.16
C ASN A 93 -4.45 1.14 -15.39
N LYS A 94 -4.21 0.01 -16.09
CA LYS A 94 -2.87 -0.52 -16.34
C LYS A 94 -2.15 0.17 -17.51
N GLU A 95 -2.87 0.84 -18.40
CA GLU A 95 -2.34 1.40 -19.64
C GLU A 95 -1.38 2.56 -19.36
N ASP A 96 -1.74 3.42 -18.42
CA ASP A 96 -0.95 4.56 -18.00
C ASP A 96 0.15 4.21 -16.97
N LEU A 97 0.09 3.00 -16.41
CA LEU A 97 0.92 2.65 -15.25
C LEU A 97 2.41 2.76 -15.55
N ARG A 98 2.87 2.19 -16.67
CA ARG A 98 4.31 2.12 -16.98
C ARG A 98 4.93 3.49 -17.25
N THR A 99 4.23 4.34 -18.00
CA THR A 99 4.74 5.66 -18.36
C THR A 99 4.68 6.61 -17.17
N LYS A 100 3.50 6.80 -16.58
CA LYS A 100 3.31 7.73 -15.48
C LYS A 100 4.08 7.34 -14.22
N LEU A 101 4.07 6.06 -13.84
CA LEU A 101 4.74 5.59 -12.63
C LEU A 101 6.27 5.74 -12.74
N LYS A 102 6.85 5.40 -13.88
CA LYS A 102 8.29 5.52 -14.09
C LYS A 102 8.78 6.95 -13.89
N ASP A 103 8.13 7.91 -14.54
CA ASP A 103 8.53 9.31 -14.48
C ASP A 103 8.40 9.89 -13.06
N LEU A 104 7.32 9.52 -12.35
CA LEU A 104 7.10 9.93 -10.97
C LEU A 104 8.13 9.33 -10.00
N ILE A 105 8.46 8.04 -10.16
CA ILE A 105 9.48 7.39 -9.32
C ILE A 105 10.87 7.97 -9.56
N LEU A 106 11.19 8.30 -10.80
CA LEU A 106 12.51 8.85 -11.16
C LEU A 106 12.67 10.34 -10.84
N SER A 107 11.58 11.07 -10.59
CA SER A 107 11.63 12.49 -10.24
C SER A 107 12.41 12.75 -8.94
N ASP A 108 12.86 13.99 -8.74
CA ASP A 108 13.59 14.40 -7.53
C ASP A 108 12.69 15.10 -6.50
N GLU A 109 11.37 14.94 -6.63
CA GLU A 109 10.36 15.49 -5.72
C GLU A 109 9.70 14.42 -4.87
N GLY A 110 9.16 14.81 -3.71
CA GLY A 110 8.22 13.97 -2.96
C GLY A 110 6.92 13.81 -3.73
N VAL A 111 6.44 12.58 -3.92
CA VAL A 111 5.24 12.30 -4.71
C VAL A 111 4.36 11.28 -3.98
N LEU A 112 3.03 11.51 -3.98
CA LEU A 112 2.04 10.53 -3.58
C LEU A 112 1.34 9.96 -4.82
N ILE A 113 1.31 8.64 -4.93
CA ILE A 113 0.70 7.91 -6.04
C ILE A 113 -0.35 6.96 -5.46
N GLU A 114 -1.62 7.22 -5.73
CA GLU A 114 -2.69 6.30 -5.37
C GLU A 114 -2.93 5.33 -6.53
N CYS A 115 -2.70 4.04 -6.30
CA CYS A 115 -3.03 2.97 -7.23
C CYS A 115 -4.29 2.26 -6.73
N VAL A 116 -5.39 2.38 -7.49
CA VAL A 116 -6.59 1.59 -7.21
C VAL A 116 -6.36 0.17 -7.70
N VAL A 117 -6.47 -0.78 -6.78
CA VAL A 117 -6.21 -2.20 -7.06
C VAL A 117 -7.44 -3.05 -6.75
N GLU A 118 -7.39 -4.32 -7.16
CA GLU A 118 -8.49 -5.27 -6.94
C GLU A 118 -8.79 -5.45 -5.44
N LYS A 119 -10.06 -5.42 -5.09
CA LYS A 119 -10.53 -5.45 -3.70
C LYS A 119 -10.27 -6.77 -3.00
N GLU A 120 -10.37 -7.88 -3.72
CA GLU A 120 -10.45 -9.22 -3.15
C GLU A 120 -9.23 -10.09 -3.45
N GLU A 121 -8.14 -9.49 -3.95
CA GLU A 121 -6.91 -10.24 -4.19
C GLU A 121 -6.21 -10.54 -2.86
N ASN A 122 -6.13 -11.83 -2.53
CA ASN A 122 -5.46 -12.32 -1.34
C ASN A 122 -3.96 -12.53 -1.59
N VAL A 123 -3.18 -12.51 -0.52
CA VAL A 123 -1.73 -12.76 -0.56
C VAL A 123 -1.48 -14.26 -0.42
N PHE A 124 -1.02 -14.88 -1.50
CA PHE A 124 -0.63 -16.29 -1.54
C PHE A 124 0.78 -16.45 -2.14
N PRO A 125 1.50 -17.53 -1.78
CA PRO A 125 1.17 -18.49 -0.74
C PRO A 125 1.29 -17.89 0.67
N MET A 126 0.56 -18.45 1.64
CA MET A 126 0.68 -18.04 3.04
C MET A 126 0.81 -19.24 3.98
N ILE A 127 1.54 -19.04 5.07
CA ILE A 127 1.67 -20.04 6.15
C ILE A 127 0.76 -19.57 7.30
N PRO A 128 -0.32 -20.31 7.64
CA PRO A 128 -1.17 -19.94 8.77
C PRO A 128 -0.40 -19.98 10.09
N ALA A 129 -0.84 -19.19 11.07
CA ALA A 129 -0.21 -19.17 12.39
C ALA A 129 -0.18 -20.59 13.02
N GLY A 130 0.98 -20.98 13.55
CA GLY A 130 1.19 -22.29 14.13
C GLY A 130 1.39 -23.44 13.14
N LYS A 131 1.50 -23.14 11.84
CA LYS A 131 1.75 -24.12 10.77
C LYS A 131 3.19 -24.06 10.29
N THR A 132 3.61 -25.10 9.54
CA THR A 132 4.93 -25.20 8.92
C THR A 132 4.87 -24.86 7.43
N VAL A 133 6.04 -24.75 6.77
CA VAL A 133 6.13 -24.52 5.31
C VAL A 133 5.39 -25.60 4.52
N SER A 134 5.44 -26.86 4.98
CA SER A 134 4.72 -27.97 4.35
C SER A 134 3.17 -27.89 4.49
N GLN A 135 2.67 -26.94 5.27
CA GLN A 135 1.25 -26.67 5.47
C GLN A 135 0.85 -25.29 4.90
N MET A 136 1.59 -24.83 3.92
CA MET A 136 1.34 -23.58 3.19
C MET A 136 0.02 -23.66 2.41
N ILE A 137 -0.73 -22.58 2.40
CA ILE A 137 -1.97 -22.44 1.64
C ILE A 137 -1.66 -21.72 0.33
N GLY A 138 -2.00 -22.33 -0.80
CA GLY A 138 -1.92 -21.76 -2.14
C GLY A 138 -3.14 -20.91 -2.52
N LYS A 139 -3.14 -20.38 -3.74
CA LYS A 139 -4.17 -19.43 -4.25
C LYS A 139 -5.61 -19.99 -4.23
N LYS A 140 -5.81 -21.29 -4.20
CA LYS A 140 -7.14 -21.92 -4.16
C LYS A 140 -7.60 -22.32 -2.76
N GLY A 141 -6.84 -21.99 -1.71
CA GLY A 141 -7.13 -22.45 -0.34
C GLY A 141 -6.78 -23.91 -0.12
N GLU A 142 -6.19 -24.58 -1.07
CA GLU A 142 -5.68 -25.93 -0.97
C GLU A 142 -4.32 -25.91 -0.26
N LEU A 143 -4.11 -26.87 0.65
CA LEU A 143 -2.78 -27.15 1.17
C LEU A 143 -1.95 -27.62 -0.02
N GLU A 144 -0.92 -26.91 -0.41
CA GLU A 144 0.08 -27.40 -1.36
C GLU A 144 0.90 -28.48 -0.66
N ASN A 145 0.31 -29.66 -0.56
CA ASN A 145 0.95 -30.89 -0.12
C ASN A 145 0.83 -31.89 -1.25
N GLU A 146 1.79 -31.89 -2.13
CA GLU A 146 2.21 -33.10 -2.87
C GLU A 146 3.71 -33.04 -3.13
#